data_f3fa362e198bc6478884fa38f6b716b3
#
_entry.id   f3fa362e198bc6478884fa38f6b716b3
#
_cell.length_a   1.000
_cell.length_b   1.000
_cell.length_c   1.000
_cell.angle_alpha   90.00
_cell.angle_beta   90.00
_cell.angle_gamma   90.00
#
_symmetry.space_group_name_H-M   'P 1'
#
loop_
_entity.id
_entity.type
_entity.pdbx_description
1 polymer ?
#
loop_
_entity_poly.entity_id
_entity_poly.type
_entity_poly.pdbx_seq_one_letter_code
_entity_poly.pdbx_strand_id
1 'polypeptide(L)'
;MRHDTVIDDLLAREGVILLRDHLDLQNSLSRGVQSGRLARVLPGVYADKGSAGNVGTRIAAVSSWDPNAVICGRAAAALTYWPKLKVGEIEVASPTRHAPQPGFSFTRRTVPPEFVHRRGPLKVTSPSLTAIELATLDFTDPIDIALLERQANVESLTAALRATPQRAGNLHRWQVLLDSRAEPWSRAERLAHRLYREAGIGGWVTNRETVMDEWTTYFIDIAFEALRVAIEIDGKVHLWDAKKFEGDRYRQNALVLDGWLVLRFTWKMVTEYPDYVVQMTRQALELRDRNPPRPGLR
;
A
#
# COMPACT_ATOMS: atom_id res chain seq x y z
N MET A 1 -38.13 24.07 -12.90
CA MET A 1 -38.62 22.67 -12.93
C MET A 1 -37.92 21.81 -14.00
N ARG A 2 -38.01 22.10 -15.34
CA ARG A 2 -37.40 21.22 -16.36
C ARG A 2 -35.87 21.07 -16.24
N HIS A 3 -35.13 22.13 -15.94
CA HIS A 3 -33.66 22.09 -15.79
C HIS A 3 -33.22 21.42 -14.47
N ASP A 4 -34.01 21.47 -13.41
CA ASP A 4 -33.66 20.85 -12.13
C ASP A 4 -33.68 19.32 -12.24
N THR A 5 -34.70 18.77 -12.93
CA THR A 5 -34.77 17.33 -13.21
C THR A 5 -33.57 16.87 -14.05
N VAL A 6 -33.17 17.63 -15.08
CA VAL A 6 -32.00 17.33 -15.89
C VAL A 6 -30.71 17.35 -15.05
N ILE A 7 -30.58 18.33 -14.14
CA ILE A 7 -29.42 18.41 -13.22
C ILE A 7 -29.37 17.18 -12.30
N ASP A 8 -30.53 16.76 -11.74
CA ASP A 8 -30.61 15.59 -10.87
C ASP A 8 -30.24 14.31 -11.60
N ASP A 9 -30.72 14.14 -12.83
CA ASP A 9 -30.40 12.98 -13.68
C ASP A 9 -28.92 12.93 -14.04
N LEU A 10 -28.30 14.08 -14.36
CA LEU A 10 -26.87 14.17 -14.64
C LEU A 10 -26.02 13.83 -13.40
N LEU A 11 -26.38 14.38 -12.25
CA LEU A 11 -25.68 14.09 -11.00
C LEU A 11 -25.80 12.62 -10.58
N ALA A 12 -26.98 12.02 -10.77
CA ALA A 12 -27.20 10.60 -10.48
C ALA A 12 -26.37 9.69 -11.38
N ARG A 13 -26.17 10.06 -12.63
CA ARG A 13 -25.45 9.25 -13.63
C ARG A 13 -23.94 9.48 -13.59
N GLU A 14 -23.50 10.72 -13.46
CA GLU A 14 -22.09 11.12 -13.65
C GLU A 14 -21.41 11.58 -12.35
N GLY A 15 -22.19 11.87 -11.33
CA GLY A 15 -21.71 12.37 -10.03
C GLY A 15 -21.28 13.84 -10.06
N VAL A 16 -20.94 14.39 -11.23
CA VAL A 16 -20.53 15.78 -11.46
C VAL A 16 -21.10 16.30 -12.79
N ILE A 17 -21.23 17.63 -12.89
CA ILE A 17 -21.67 18.31 -14.13
C ILE A 17 -20.58 19.26 -14.58
N LEU A 18 -20.13 19.14 -15.83
CA LEU A 18 -19.23 20.07 -16.47
C LEU A 18 -20.03 21.14 -17.23
N LEU A 19 -19.85 22.39 -16.85
CA LEU A 19 -20.53 23.52 -17.51
C LEU A 19 -20.23 23.58 -19.02
N ARG A 20 -19.02 23.25 -19.43
CA ARG A 20 -18.64 23.28 -20.86
C ARG A 20 -19.47 22.35 -21.75
N ASP A 21 -20.01 21.28 -21.15
CA ASP A 21 -20.80 20.27 -21.88
C ASP A 21 -22.32 20.57 -21.78
N HIS A 22 -22.71 21.53 -20.90
CA HIS A 22 -24.10 21.88 -20.58
C HIS A 22 -24.28 23.39 -20.39
N LEU A 23 -23.92 24.18 -21.40
CA LEU A 23 -23.95 25.66 -21.34
C LEU A 23 -25.37 26.21 -21.09
N ASP A 24 -26.40 25.51 -21.55
CA ASP A 24 -27.84 25.81 -21.32
C ASP A 24 -28.21 25.75 -19.84
N LEU A 25 -27.48 25.01 -19.01
CA LEU A 25 -27.72 24.88 -17.58
C LEU A 25 -27.02 25.96 -16.72
N GLN A 26 -26.22 26.86 -17.31
CA GLN A 26 -25.38 27.84 -16.60
C GLN A 26 -26.15 28.59 -15.50
N ASN A 27 -27.31 29.15 -15.82
CA ASN A 27 -28.11 29.94 -14.89
C ASN A 27 -28.72 29.05 -13.77
N SER A 28 -29.08 27.80 -14.09
CA SER A 28 -29.63 26.86 -13.12
C SER A 28 -28.58 26.32 -12.17
N LEU A 29 -27.37 26.02 -12.68
CA LEU A 29 -26.21 25.65 -11.87
C LEU A 29 -25.81 26.78 -10.91
N SER A 30 -25.76 28.03 -11.40
CA SER A 30 -25.45 29.20 -10.57
C SER A 30 -26.48 29.39 -9.44
N ARG A 31 -27.76 29.28 -9.74
CA ARG A 31 -28.84 29.32 -8.73
C ARG A 31 -28.74 28.15 -7.74
N GLY A 32 -28.40 26.95 -8.20
CA GLY A 32 -28.18 25.79 -7.35
C GLY A 32 -27.06 26.00 -6.35
N VAL A 33 -25.97 26.67 -6.74
CA VAL A 33 -24.87 27.05 -5.82
C VAL A 33 -25.33 28.12 -4.82
N GLN A 34 -26.05 29.15 -5.28
CA GLN A 34 -26.57 30.23 -4.41
C GLN A 34 -27.57 29.71 -3.37
N SER A 35 -28.42 28.75 -3.74
CA SER A 35 -29.36 28.11 -2.83
C SER A 35 -28.72 27.08 -1.88
N GLY A 36 -27.43 26.75 -2.06
CA GLY A 36 -26.73 25.75 -1.27
C GLY A 36 -27.05 24.30 -1.64
N ARG A 37 -27.82 24.04 -2.72
CA ARG A 37 -28.06 22.69 -3.23
C ARG A 37 -26.84 22.09 -3.92
N LEU A 38 -26.12 22.89 -4.69
CA LEU A 38 -24.92 22.50 -5.41
C LEU A 38 -23.66 23.12 -4.80
N ALA A 39 -22.52 22.51 -5.07
CA ALA A 39 -21.20 23.08 -4.82
C ALA A 39 -20.37 23.09 -6.09
N ARG A 40 -19.55 24.14 -6.25
CA ARG A 40 -18.54 24.21 -7.28
C ARG A 40 -17.28 23.52 -6.79
N VAL A 41 -16.97 22.33 -7.32
CA VAL A 41 -15.83 21.50 -6.91
C VAL A 41 -14.54 21.99 -7.56
N LEU A 42 -14.61 22.32 -8.86
CA LEU A 42 -13.53 22.90 -9.67
C LEU A 42 -14.12 24.01 -10.56
N PRO A 43 -13.31 24.85 -11.20
CA PRO A 43 -13.82 25.84 -12.15
C PRO A 43 -14.66 25.19 -13.25
N GLY A 44 -15.95 25.54 -13.30
CA GLY A 44 -16.92 24.96 -14.23
C GLY A 44 -17.35 23.51 -13.95
N VAL A 45 -17.04 22.97 -12.76
CA VAL A 45 -17.48 21.63 -12.34
C VAL A 45 -18.33 21.72 -11.09
N TYR A 46 -19.51 21.14 -11.15
CA TYR A 46 -20.52 21.20 -10.09
C TYR A 46 -20.90 19.80 -9.62
N ALA A 47 -21.18 19.68 -8.35
CA ALA A 47 -21.67 18.47 -7.72
C ALA A 47 -22.77 18.77 -6.69
N ASP A 48 -23.47 17.77 -6.24
CA ASP A 48 -24.35 17.91 -5.09
C ASP A 48 -23.58 18.38 -3.85
N LYS A 49 -24.14 19.31 -3.09
CA LYS A 49 -23.49 19.93 -1.93
C LYS A 49 -23.09 18.90 -0.88
N GLY A 50 -23.92 17.89 -0.64
CA GLY A 50 -23.68 16.85 0.36
C GLY A 50 -22.55 15.91 -0.02
N SER A 51 -22.34 15.69 -1.33
CA SER A 51 -21.30 14.78 -1.85
C SER A 51 -20.02 15.48 -2.32
N ALA A 52 -20.01 16.80 -2.48
CA ALA A 52 -18.88 17.56 -3.06
C ALA A 52 -17.55 17.37 -2.33
N GLY A 53 -17.58 17.09 -1.02
CA GLY A 53 -16.40 16.80 -0.21
C GLY A 53 -15.90 15.35 -0.29
N ASN A 54 -16.66 14.44 -0.88
CA ASN A 54 -16.33 13.04 -0.96
C ASN A 54 -15.13 12.81 -1.90
N VAL A 55 -14.27 11.86 -1.54
CA VAL A 55 -13.09 11.50 -2.34
C VAL A 55 -13.49 11.09 -3.76
N GLY A 56 -14.53 10.25 -3.90
CA GLY A 56 -15.03 9.79 -5.20
C GLY A 56 -15.50 10.94 -6.09
N THR A 57 -16.29 11.87 -5.55
CA THR A 57 -16.78 13.06 -6.26
C THR A 57 -15.64 13.97 -6.72
N ARG A 58 -14.63 14.19 -5.86
CA ARG A 58 -13.46 15.00 -6.23
C ARG A 58 -12.62 14.33 -7.31
N ILE A 59 -12.46 13.01 -7.27
CA ILE A 59 -11.77 12.23 -8.31
C ILE A 59 -12.53 12.33 -9.64
N ALA A 60 -13.85 12.13 -9.63
CA ALA A 60 -14.69 12.28 -10.81
C ALA A 60 -14.58 13.70 -11.40
N ALA A 61 -14.65 14.72 -10.52
CA ALA A 61 -14.53 16.12 -10.91
C ALA A 61 -13.22 16.41 -11.66
N VAL A 62 -12.06 16.03 -11.11
CA VAL A 62 -10.77 16.34 -11.74
C VAL A 62 -10.52 15.50 -12.98
N SER A 63 -10.97 14.23 -13.02
CA SER A 63 -10.82 13.34 -14.17
C SER A 63 -11.64 13.82 -15.37
N SER A 64 -12.82 14.38 -15.13
CA SER A 64 -13.67 14.97 -16.17
C SER A 64 -13.20 16.36 -16.57
N TRP A 65 -12.70 17.16 -15.62
CA TRP A 65 -12.24 18.53 -15.84
C TRP A 65 -10.99 18.61 -16.69
N ASP A 66 -9.97 17.79 -16.36
CA ASP A 66 -8.72 17.66 -17.12
C ASP A 66 -8.54 16.22 -17.62
N PRO A 67 -8.78 15.97 -18.92
CA PRO A 67 -8.59 14.65 -19.53
C PRO A 67 -7.14 14.14 -19.46
N ASN A 68 -6.16 14.99 -19.16
CA ASN A 68 -4.75 14.61 -19.01
C ASN A 68 -4.35 14.38 -17.55
N ALA A 69 -5.26 14.66 -16.60
CA ALA A 69 -5.03 14.42 -15.19
C ALA A 69 -4.78 12.94 -14.90
N VAL A 70 -3.78 12.67 -14.08
CA VAL A 70 -3.49 11.34 -13.52
C VAL A 70 -3.56 11.47 -12.00
N ILE A 71 -4.46 10.74 -11.38
CA ILE A 71 -4.56 10.66 -9.92
C ILE A 71 -3.30 9.97 -9.40
N CYS A 72 -2.66 10.55 -8.40
CA CYS A 72 -1.45 10.00 -7.78
C CYS A 72 -1.55 10.01 -6.25
N GLY A 73 -0.45 9.72 -5.56
CA GLY A 73 -0.36 9.79 -4.11
C GLY A 73 -1.36 8.91 -3.36
N ARG A 74 -1.90 9.44 -2.25
CA ARG A 74 -2.78 8.68 -1.35
C ARG A 74 -4.09 8.25 -2.01
N ALA A 75 -4.65 9.08 -2.90
CA ALA A 75 -5.85 8.72 -3.64
C ALA A 75 -5.60 7.56 -4.61
N ALA A 76 -4.46 7.53 -5.30
CA ALA A 76 -4.08 6.42 -6.16
C ALA A 76 -3.87 5.13 -5.37
N ALA A 77 -3.21 5.18 -4.21
CA ALA A 77 -3.04 4.02 -3.34
C ALA A 77 -4.38 3.47 -2.86
N ALA A 78 -5.29 4.34 -2.40
CA ALA A 78 -6.63 3.94 -1.96
C ALA A 78 -7.47 3.30 -3.07
N LEU A 79 -7.32 3.75 -4.31
CA LEU A 79 -8.00 3.20 -5.49
C LEU A 79 -7.42 1.88 -5.99
N THR A 80 -6.18 1.55 -5.62
CA THR A 80 -5.46 0.42 -6.20
C THR A 80 -5.15 -0.68 -5.20
N TYR A 81 -4.28 -0.44 -4.23
CA TYR A 81 -3.76 -1.49 -3.35
C TYR A 81 -3.98 -1.24 -1.85
N TRP A 82 -4.40 -0.02 -1.46
CA TRP A 82 -4.57 0.31 -0.04
C TRP A 82 -5.92 0.99 0.27
N PRO A 83 -7.06 0.27 0.12
CA PRO A 83 -8.40 0.87 0.24
C PRO A 83 -8.70 1.57 1.57
N LYS A 84 -8.01 1.17 2.66
CA LYS A 84 -8.20 1.75 4.00
C LYS A 84 -7.39 3.04 4.24
N LEU A 85 -6.55 3.46 3.27
CA LEU A 85 -5.74 4.66 3.41
C LEU A 85 -6.62 5.91 3.42
N LYS A 86 -6.48 6.73 4.46
CA LYS A 86 -7.20 8.01 4.53
C LYS A 86 -6.69 8.98 3.47
N VAL A 87 -7.60 9.51 2.66
CA VAL A 87 -7.33 10.47 1.60
C VAL A 87 -7.77 11.85 2.06
N GLY A 88 -6.85 12.79 2.13
CA GLY A 88 -7.10 14.19 2.39
C GLY A 88 -7.36 14.95 1.08
N GLU A 89 -6.34 15.58 0.54
CA GLU A 89 -6.37 16.20 -0.79
C GLU A 89 -6.22 15.14 -1.90
N ILE A 90 -6.76 15.44 -3.07
CA ILE A 90 -6.55 14.64 -4.27
C ILE A 90 -5.27 15.12 -4.95
N GLU A 91 -4.24 14.31 -4.93
CA GLU A 91 -2.97 14.58 -5.60
C GLU A 91 -3.10 14.25 -7.07
N VAL A 92 -2.72 15.19 -7.92
CA VAL A 92 -2.93 15.14 -9.38
C VAL A 92 -1.64 15.50 -10.10
N ALA A 93 -1.20 14.63 -10.98
CA ALA A 93 -0.19 14.93 -11.97
C ALA A 93 -0.86 15.35 -13.29
N SER A 94 -0.46 16.48 -13.86
CA SER A 94 -0.93 16.94 -15.16
C SER A 94 0.21 17.66 -15.90
N PRO A 95 0.32 17.51 -17.23
CA PRO A 95 1.24 18.33 -18.03
C PRO A 95 0.82 19.81 -18.05
N THR A 96 -0.46 20.10 -17.81
CA THR A 96 -1.02 21.45 -17.75
C THR A 96 -0.78 22.06 -16.36
N ARG A 97 -0.43 23.34 -16.33
CA ARG A 97 -0.36 24.10 -15.08
C ARG A 97 -1.75 24.49 -14.62
N HIS A 98 -2.13 24.10 -13.42
CA HIS A 98 -3.38 24.48 -12.79
C HIS A 98 -3.12 25.45 -11.62
N ALA A 99 -4.04 26.39 -11.42
CA ALA A 99 -4.06 27.20 -10.22
C ALA A 99 -4.46 26.33 -9.00
N PRO A 100 -3.99 26.66 -7.80
CA PRO A 100 -4.40 25.94 -6.58
C PRO A 100 -5.91 25.90 -6.45
N GLN A 101 -6.45 24.73 -6.07
CA GLN A 101 -7.87 24.50 -5.83
C GLN A 101 -8.04 23.80 -4.48
N PRO A 102 -8.99 24.21 -3.64
CA PRO A 102 -9.23 23.57 -2.36
C PRO A 102 -9.52 22.08 -2.50
N GLY A 103 -8.83 21.24 -1.72
CA GLY A 103 -8.98 19.78 -1.75
C GLY A 103 -8.21 19.07 -2.86
N PHE A 104 -7.39 19.80 -3.62
CA PHE A 104 -6.55 19.26 -4.69
C PHE A 104 -5.12 19.76 -4.58
N SER A 105 -4.17 18.87 -4.85
CA SER A 105 -2.74 19.19 -4.96
C SER A 105 -2.26 18.87 -6.37
N PHE A 106 -2.01 19.90 -7.17
CA PHE A 106 -1.59 19.75 -8.58
C PHE A 106 -0.07 19.82 -8.72
N THR A 107 0.51 18.81 -9.36
CA THR A 107 1.92 18.81 -9.76
C THR A 107 2.02 18.83 -11.28
N ARG A 108 2.73 19.84 -11.83
CA ARG A 108 2.98 19.91 -13.27
C ARG A 108 4.04 18.88 -13.65
N ARG A 109 3.59 17.73 -14.17
CA ARG A 109 4.46 16.66 -14.69
C ARG A 109 3.69 15.72 -15.59
N THR A 110 4.41 14.99 -16.43
CA THR A 110 3.88 13.86 -17.18
C THR A 110 4.24 12.56 -16.46
N VAL A 111 3.28 11.70 -16.30
CA VAL A 111 3.51 10.33 -15.81
C VAL A 111 3.82 9.46 -17.03
N PRO A 112 4.92 8.67 -17.04
CA PRO A 112 5.22 7.77 -18.13
C PRO A 112 4.05 6.81 -18.39
N PRO A 113 3.66 6.57 -19.64
CA PRO A 113 2.45 5.79 -19.99
C PRO A 113 2.41 4.39 -19.36
N GLU A 114 3.56 3.73 -19.23
CA GLU A 114 3.71 2.42 -18.62
C GLU A 114 3.34 2.37 -17.12
N PHE A 115 3.34 3.54 -16.47
CA PHE A 115 2.92 3.69 -15.07
C PHE A 115 1.53 4.32 -14.92
N VAL A 116 0.74 4.40 -15.99
CA VAL A 116 -0.64 4.89 -15.96
C VAL A 116 -1.62 3.73 -16.14
N HIS A 117 -2.37 3.43 -15.10
CA HIS A 117 -3.52 2.53 -15.18
C HIS A 117 -4.77 3.32 -15.55
N ARG A 118 -5.59 2.75 -16.45
CA ARG A 118 -6.85 3.35 -16.91
C ARG A 118 -8.04 2.50 -16.48
N ARG A 119 -9.07 3.17 -15.96
CA ARG A 119 -10.38 2.60 -15.66
C ARG A 119 -11.45 3.53 -16.22
N GLY A 120 -11.86 3.30 -17.47
CA GLY A 120 -12.70 4.26 -18.21
C GLY A 120 -11.99 5.62 -18.37
N PRO A 121 -12.63 6.74 -18.01
CA PRO A 121 -12.01 8.08 -18.06
C PRO A 121 -10.95 8.30 -17.00
N LEU A 122 -10.97 7.51 -15.92
CA LEU A 122 -10.04 7.64 -14.79
C LEU A 122 -8.66 7.14 -15.19
N LYS A 123 -7.65 7.97 -14.93
CA LYS A 123 -6.23 7.66 -15.00
C LYS A 123 -5.64 7.73 -13.61
N VAL A 124 -4.88 6.71 -13.23
CA VAL A 124 -4.27 6.61 -11.90
C VAL A 124 -2.84 6.08 -12.05
N THR A 125 -1.92 6.52 -11.22
CA THR A 125 -0.57 5.95 -11.20
C THR A 125 -0.61 4.46 -10.82
N SER A 126 0.24 3.64 -11.45
CA SER A 126 0.35 2.21 -11.14
C SER A 126 0.67 2.01 -9.65
N PRO A 127 0.33 0.85 -9.06
CA PRO A 127 0.68 0.54 -7.67
C PRO A 127 2.17 0.70 -7.38
N SER A 128 3.04 0.26 -8.28
CA SER A 128 4.49 0.37 -8.11
C SER A 128 4.97 1.82 -8.08
N LEU A 129 4.53 2.66 -9.03
CA LEU A 129 4.90 4.08 -9.02
C LEU A 129 4.31 4.79 -7.81
N THR A 130 3.05 4.52 -7.48
CA THR A 130 2.36 5.10 -6.31
C THR A 130 3.09 4.76 -5.01
N ALA A 131 3.49 3.50 -4.83
CA ALA A 131 4.21 3.05 -3.64
C ALA A 131 5.57 3.75 -3.51
N ILE A 132 6.34 3.84 -4.59
CA ILE A 132 7.62 4.55 -4.63
C ILE A 132 7.44 6.05 -4.34
N GLU A 133 6.39 6.67 -4.89
CA GLU A 133 6.13 8.09 -4.68
C GLU A 133 5.72 8.43 -3.25
N LEU A 134 4.94 7.58 -2.61
CA LEU A 134 4.49 7.76 -1.23
C LEU A 134 5.56 7.41 -0.19
N ALA A 135 6.48 6.49 -0.51
CA ALA A 135 7.49 6.06 0.44
C ALA A 135 8.46 7.19 0.80
N THR A 136 8.60 7.44 2.10
CA THR A 136 9.57 8.37 2.71
C THR A 136 10.38 7.64 3.77
N LEU A 137 11.38 8.31 4.38
CA LEU A 137 12.20 7.74 5.46
C LEU A 137 11.34 7.17 6.60
N ASP A 138 10.30 7.90 7.00
CA ASP A 138 9.44 7.52 8.13
C ASP A 138 8.16 6.79 7.69
N PHE A 139 7.92 6.66 6.39
CA PHE A 139 6.70 6.08 5.83
C PHE A 139 7.03 5.11 4.69
N THR A 140 7.51 3.90 5.05
CA THR A 140 7.84 2.83 4.10
C THR A 140 6.68 1.88 3.83
N ASP A 141 5.62 1.93 4.64
CA ASP A 141 4.41 1.09 4.51
C ASP A 141 3.82 1.02 3.09
N PRO A 142 3.86 2.10 2.25
CA PRO A 142 3.35 2.01 0.88
C PRO A 142 3.99 0.90 0.04
N ILE A 143 5.31 0.68 0.19
CA ILE A 143 6.03 -0.38 -0.53
C ILE A 143 5.64 -1.75 0.05
N ASP A 144 5.64 -1.86 1.37
CA ASP A 144 5.34 -3.12 2.05
C ASP A 144 3.91 -3.60 1.74
N ILE A 145 2.93 -2.69 1.77
CA ILE A 145 1.53 -3.03 1.48
C ILE A 145 1.35 -3.37 0.00
N ALA A 146 2.02 -2.67 -0.93
CA ALA A 146 1.94 -2.99 -2.35
C ALA A 146 2.50 -4.39 -2.66
N LEU A 147 3.55 -4.82 -1.96
CA LEU A 147 4.11 -6.16 -2.02
C LEU A 147 3.16 -7.20 -1.41
N LEU A 148 2.67 -6.94 -0.18
CA LEU A 148 1.75 -7.83 0.54
C LEU A 148 0.45 -8.08 -0.25
N GLU A 149 -0.14 -7.03 -0.82
CA GLU A 149 -1.35 -7.10 -1.64
C GLU A 149 -1.08 -7.64 -3.06
N ARG A 150 0.17 -8.03 -3.36
CA ARG A 150 0.62 -8.55 -4.67
C ARG A 150 0.25 -7.64 -5.85
N GLN A 151 0.10 -6.34 -5.59
CA GLN A 151 -0.17 -5.34 -6.62
C GLN A 151 1.10 -4.73 -7.21
N ALA A 152 2.25 -5.00 -6.59
CA ALA A 152 3.59 -4.73 -7.09
C ALA A 152 4.54 -5.85 -6.69
N ASN A 153 5.67 -5.95 -7.38
CA ASN A 153 6.81 -6.79 -7.01
C ASN A 153 8.10 -5.96 -7.02
N VAL A 154 9.20 -6.53 -6.54
CA VAL A 154 10.49 -5.82 -6.46
C VAL A 154 10.95 -5.31 -7.82
N GLU A 155 10.69 -6.06 -8.90
CA GLU A 155 11.04 -5.66 -10.26
C GLU A 155 10.27 -4.42 -10.72
N SER A 156 8.93 -4.42 -10.57
CA SER A 156 8.08 -3.28 -10.95
C SER A 156 8.35 -2.04 -10.10
N LEU A 157 8.64 -2.21 -8.80
CA LEU A 157 9.06 -1.12 -7.91
C LEU A 157 10.41 -0.54 -8.32
N THR A 158 11.36 -1.41 -8.70
CA THR A 158 12.67 -1.01 -9.20
C THR A 158 12.54 -0.23 -10.50
N ALA A 159 11.69 -0.67 -11.42
CA ALA A 159 11.41 0.03 -12.68
C ALA A 159 10.82 1.42 -12.41
N ALA A 160 9.84 1.53 -11.50
CA ALA A 160 9.23 2.80 -11.09
C ALA A 160 10.27 3.76 -10.46
N LEU A 161 11.17 3.25 -9.61
CA LEU A 161 12.25 4.05 -9.01
C LEU A 161 13.23 4.57 -10.06
N ARG A 162 13.60 3.74 -11.03
CA ARG A 162 14.46 4.15 -12.15
C ARG A 162 13.81 5.19 -13.05
N ALA A 163 12.50 5.14 -13.23
CA ALA A 163 11.74 6.13 -14.00
C ALA A 163 11.63 7.51 -13.30
N THR A 164 12.02 7.60 -12.02
CA THR A 164 11.98 8.84 -11.24
C THR A 164 13.35 9.21 -10.64
N PRO A 165 14.42 9.33 -11.46
CA PRO A 165 15.82 9.33 -10.99
C PRO A 165 16.20 10.53 -10.11
N GLN A 166 15.56 11.69 -10.31
CA GLN A 166 15.92 12.94 -9.61
C GLN A 166 15.04 13.23 -8.38
N ARG A 167 14.33 12.25 -7.87
CA ARG A 167 13.43 12.46 -6.74
C ARG A 167 14.19 12.41 -5.42
N ALA A 168 13.97 13.40 -4.56
CA ALA A 168 14.52 13.38 -3.19
C ALA A 168 14.13 12.10 -2.44
N GLY A 169 15.06 11.52 -1.70
CA GLY A 169 14.86 10.28 -0.95
C GLY A 169 15.02 8.98 -1.76
N ASN A 170 15.44 9.04 -3.04
CA ASN A 170 15.62 7.83 -3.85
C ASN A 170 16.69 6.88 -3.29
N LEU A 171 17.76 7.39 -2.66
CA LEU A 171 18.76 6.54 -2.02
C LEU A 171 18.12 5.65 -0.94
N HIS A 172 17.26 6.23 -0.11
CA HIS A 172 16.53 5.46 0.90
C HIS A 172 15.56 4.44 0.27
N ARG A 173 14.82 4.83 -0.79
CA ARG A 173 13.92 3.90 -1.52
C ARG A 173 14.69 2.74 -2.13
N TRP A 174 15.88 2.99 -2.68
CA TRP A 174 16.79 1.93 -3.14
C TRP A 174 17.16 0.98 -2.01
N GLN A 175 17.49 1.49 -0.82
CA GLN A 175 17.81 0.67 0.34
C GLN A 175 16.60 -0.19 0.76
N VAL A 176 15.41 0.41 0.80
CA VAL A 176 14.16 -0.33 1.09
C VAL A 176 13.94 -1.47 0.10
N LEU A 177 14.15 -1.24 -1.20
CA LEU A 177 14.00 -2.28 -2.23
C LEU A 177 15.07 -3.36 -2.14
N LEU A 178 16.31 -3.00 -1.80
CA LEU A 178 17.37 -3.97 -1.58
C LEU A 178 17.04 -4.90 -0.41
N ASP A 179 16.50 -4.35 0.67
CA ASP A 179 16.07 -5.11 1.84
C ASP A 179 14.81 -5.95 1.56
N SER A 180 14.02 -5.54 0.56
CA SER A 180 12.80 -6.25 0.13
C SER A 180 13.06 -7.38 -0.88
N ARG A 181 14.31 -7.64 -1.30
CA ARG A 181 14.65 -8.71 -2.27
C ARG A 181 14.21 -10.10 -1.83
N ALA A 182 14.07 -10.32 -0.52
CA ALA A 182 13.59 -11.55 0.06
C ALA A 182 12.06 -11.54 0.28
N GLU A 183 11.34 -10.68 -0.40
CA GLU A 183 9.87 -10.55 -0.36
C GLU A 183 9.26 -10.48 1.05
N PRO A 184 9.76 -9.60 1.95
CA PRO A 184 9.18 -9.44 3.28
C PRO A 184 7.77 -8.85 3.18
N TRP A 185 6.84 -9.36 3.97
CA TRP A 185 5.45 -8.88 3.98
C TRP A 185 5.22 -7.72 4.94
N SER A 186 6.23 -7.37 5.73
CA SER A 186 6.15 -6.25 6.67
C SER A 186 7.47 -5.50 6.83
N ARG A 187 7.37 -4.26 7.37
CA ARG A 187 8.56 -3.47 7.72
C ARG A 187 9.41 -4.17 8.78
N ALA A 188 8.79 -4.88 9.70
CA ALA A 188 9.48 -5.61 10.76
C ALA A 188 10.32 -6.75 10.19
N GLU A 189 9.75 -7.55 9.28
CA GLU A 189 10.46 -8.61 8.56
C GLU A 189 11.63 -8.05 7.75
N ARG A 190 11.42 -6.95 7.02
CA ARG A 190 12.50 -6.32 6.24
C ARG A 190 13.66 -5.87 7.12
N LEU A 191 13.39 -5.31 8.31
CA LEU A 191 14.44 -4.94 9.27
C LEU A 191 15.16 -6.16 9.82
N ALA A 192 14.44 -7.25 10.12
CA ALA A 192 15.04 -8.51 10.56
C ALA A 192 15.92 -9.12 9.47
N HIS A 193 15.49 -9.09 8.19
CA HIS A 193 16.31 -9.54 7.06
C HIS A 193 17.60 -8.73 6.92
N ARG A 194 17.53 -7.40 7.10
CA ARG A 194 18.72 -6.55 7.12
C ARG A 194 19.65 -6.91 8.26
N LEU A 195 19.11 -7.00 9.46
CA LEU A 195 19.84 -7.33 10.66
C LEU A 195 20.61 -8.64 10.51
N TYR A 196 19.99 -9.68 9.96
CA TYR A 196 20.66 -10.96 9.75
C TYR A 196 21.77 -10.88 8.69
N ARG A 197 21.56 -10.12 7.60
CA ARG A 197 22.62 -9.91 6.58
C ARG A 197 23.82 -9.18 7.18
N GLU A 198 23.60 -8.12 7.94
CA GLU A 198 24.64 -7.34 8.63
C GLU A 198 25.39 -8.18 9.68
N ALA A 199 24.67 -9.07 10.36
CA ALA A 199 25.26 -10.02 11.31
C ALA A 199 25.95 -11.23 10.66
N GLY A 200 25.95 -11.34 9.33
CA GLY A 200 26.52 -12.49 8.59
C GLY A 200 25.74 -13.79 8.79
N ILE A 201 24.47 -13.73 9.20
CA ILE A 201 23.58 -14.89 9.33
C ILE A 201 22.94 -15.15 7.95
N GLY A 202 23.25 -16.28 7.35
CA GLY A 202 22.72 -16.72 6.05
C GLY A 202 22.05 -18.09 6.14
N GLY A 203 21.64 -18.65 4.97
CA GLY A 203 21.06 -20.00 4.88
C GLY A 203 19.57 -20.06 5.25
N TRP A 204 18.88 -18.93 5.25
CA TRP A 204 17.44 -18.85 5.48
C TRP A 204 16.66 -18.57 4.21
N VAL A 205 15.40 -18.97 4.19
CA VAL A 205 14.38 -18.62 3.19
C VAL A 205 13.26 -17.83 3.85
N THR A 206 12.51 -17.07 3.06
CA THR A 206 11.41 -16.23 3.53
C THR A 206 10.06 -16.79 3.13
N ASN A 207 9.04 -16.45 3.88
CA ASN A 207 7.65 -16.81 3.58
C ASN A 207 7.51 -18.29 3.21
N ARG A 208 8.22 -19.14 3.98
CA ARG A 208 8.21 -20.57 3.72
C ARG A 208 6.84 -21.14 3.95
N GLU A 209 6.24 -21.64 2.90
CA GLU A 209 4.97 -22.32 2.95
C GLU A 209 5.10 -23.65 3.69
N THR A 210 4.23 -23.87 4.68
CA THR A 210 4.17 -25.09 5.50
C THR A 210 2.73 -25.56 5.56
N VAL A 211 2.46 -26.75 5.00
CA VAL A 211 1.15 -27.38 5.02
C VAL A 211 1.02 -28.16 6.32
N MET A 212 0.03 -27.84 7.15
CA MET A 212 -0.20 -28.46 8.45
C MET A 212 -1.25 -29.59 8.37
N ASP A 213 -2.26 -29.39 7.54
CA ASP A 213 -3.31 -30.36 7.22
C ASP A 213 -3.90 -30.07 5.83
N GLU A 214 -4.92 -30.84 5.42
CA GLU A 214 -5.55 -30.70 4.09
C GLU A 214 -6.13 -29.29 3.80
N TRP A 215 -6.33 -28.47 4.84
CA TRP A 215 -7.06 -27.20 4.75
C TRP A 215 -6.25 -25.99 5.24
N THR A 216 -5.09 -26.23 5.88
CA THR A 216 -4.37 -25.17 6.60
C THR A 216 -2.93 -25.06 6.13
N THR A 217 -2.63 -23.94 5.48
CA THR A 217 -1.29 -23.57 5.06
C THR A 217 -0.81 -22.38 5.87
N TYR A 218 0.42 -22.45 6.36
CA TYR A 218 1.09 -21.35 7.06
C TYR A 218 2.35 -20.91 6.33
N PHE A 219 2.72 -19.66 6.56
CA PHE A 219 3.99 -19.11 6.07
C PHE A 219 4.86 -18.75 7.27
N ILE A 220 6.09 -19.27 7.27
CA ILE A 220 7.12 -18.89 8.26
C ILE A 220 7.86 -17.68 7.71
N ASP A 221 7.92 -16.58 8.49
CA ASP A 221 8.51 -15.32 8.01
C ASP A 221 9.98 -15.50 7.60
N ILE A 222 10.79 -16.19 8.44
CA ILE A 222 12.18 -16.54 8.15
C ILE A 222 12.43 -17.98 8.60
N ALA A 223 12.78 -18.87 7.69
CA ALA A 223 12.99 -20.30 7.97
C ALA A 223 14.42 -20.73 7.66
N PHE A 224 15.08 -21.33 8.64
CA PHE A 224 16.33 -22.07 8.46
C PHE A 224 15.97 -23.56 8.31
N GLU A 225 15.67 -23.96 7.07
CA GLU A 225 15.08 -25.28 6.78
C GLU A 225 15.94 -26.44 7.23
N ALA A 226 17.24 -26.39 6.96
CA ALA A 226 18.18 -27.46 7.31
C ALA A 226 18.22 -27.75 8.81
N LEU A 227 18.04 -26.72 9.64
CA LEU A 227 18.09 -26.79 11.10
C LEU A 227 16.70 -26.80 11.74
N ARG A 228 15.64 -26.65 10.95
CA ARG A 228 14.26 -26.47 11.41
C ARG A 228 14.13 -25.40 12.51
N VAL A 229 14.71 -24.22 12.25
CA VAL A 229 14.52 -23.03 13.07
C VAL A 229 13.62 -22.06 12.34
N ALA A 230 12.51 -21.71 12.97
CA ALA A 230 11.51 -20.77 12.46
C ALA A 230 11.59 -19.47 13.25
N ILE A 231 11.68 -18.35 12.56
CA ILE A 231 11.62 -17.00 13.14
C ILE A 231 10.33 -16.35 12.68
N GLU A 232 9.54 -15.92 13.63
CA GLU A 232 8.27 -15.20 13.44
C GLU A 232 8.47 -13.76 13.90
N ILE A 233 8.11 -12.80 13.07
CA ILE A 233 8.25 -11.38 13.35
C ILE A 233 6.88 -10.78 13.60
N ASP A 234 6.53 -10.61 14.87
CA ASP A 234 5.28 -9.97 15.26
C ASP A 234 5.34 -8.47 14.95
N GLY A 235 4.59 -8.03 13.96
CA GLY A 235 4.42 -6.62 13.61
C GLY A 235 3.85 -5.79 14.78
N LYS A 236 3.61 -4.50 14.59
CA LYS A 236 2.87 -3.69 15.57
C LYS A 236 1.48 -4.28 15.74
N VAL A 237 1.28 -5.06 16.78
CA VAL A 237 0.03 -5.73 17.08
C VAL A 237 -1.05 -4.68 17.28
N HIS A 238 -2.09 -4.72 16.46
CA HIS A 238 -3.39 -4.26 16.88
C HIS A 238 -3.86 -5.22 17.98
N LEU A 239 -3.55 -4.89 19.23
CA LEU A 239 -4.06 -5.54 20.43
C LEU A 239 -5.59 -5.65 20.27
N TRP A 240 -6.13 -6.86 20.53
CA TRP A 240 -7.58 -7.15 20.68
C TRP A 240 -8.34 -7.70 19.47
N ASP A 241 -7.79 -8.71 18.78
CA ASP A 241 -8.65 -9.64 18.05
C ASP A 241 -8.48 -11.06 18.64
N ALA A 242 -9.43 -11.48 19.48
CA ALA A 242 -9.38 -12.77 20.16
C ALA A 242 -9.30 -13.95 19.18
N LYS A 243 -9.95 -13.87 18.01
CA LYS A 243 -9.89 -14.91 16.96
C LYS A 243 -8.50 -15.05 16.36
N LYS A 244 -7.81 -13.92 16.19
CA LYS A 244 -6.44 -13.90 15.67
C LYS A 244 -5.46 -14.48 16.69
N PHE A 245 -5.67 -14.20 17.96
CA PHE A 245 -4.86 -14.74 19.06
C PHE A 245 -4.97 -16.27 19.20
N GLU A 246 -6.18 -16.82 19.06
CA GLU A 246 -6.37 -18.29 19.08
C GLU A 246 -5.72 -18.95 17.84
N GLY A 247 -5.90 -18.40 16.65
CA GLY A 247 -5.28 -18.89 15.43
C GLY A 247 -3.75 -18.96 15.52
N ASP A 248 -3.12 -17.93 16.10
CA ASP A 248 -1.67 -17.90 16.32
C ASP A 248 -1.18 -19.00 17.27
N ARG A 249 -1.97 -19.41 18.25
CA ARG A 249 -1.64 -20.52 19.15
C ARG A 249 -1.69 -21.88 18.44
N TYR A 250 -2.72 -22.12 17.64
CA TYR A 250 -2.81 -23.34 16.83
C TYR A 250 -1.61 -23.44 15.87
N ARG A 251 -1.27 -22.35 15.21
CA ARG A 251 -0.11 -22.26 14.32
C ARG A 251 1.20 -22.60 15.02
N GLN A 252 1.46 -21.99 16.18
CA GLN A 252 2.67 -22.24 16.94
C GLN A 252 2.78 -23.69 17.38
N ASN A 253 1.70 -24.27 17.90
CA ASN A 253 1.69 -25.67 18.34
C ASN A 253 1.96 -26.64 17.17
N ALA A 254 1.39 -26.38 16.00
CA ALA A 254 1.59 -27.17 14.82
C ALA A 254 3.06 -27.14 14.34
N LEU A 255 3.70 -25.97 14.32
CA LEU A 255 5.12 -25.85 13.99
C LEU A 255 6.01 -26.61 15.00
N VAL A 256 5.72 -26.48 16.29
CA VAL A 256 6.47 -27.22 17.34
C VAL A 256 6.32 -28.73 17.18
N LEU A 257 5.11 -29.22 16.91
CA LEU A 257 4.85 -30.65 16.67
C LEU A 257 5.51 -31.16 15.39
N ASP A 258 5.63 -30.32 14.34
CA ASP A 258 6.41 -30.64 13.13
C ASP A 258 7.94 -30.52 13.35
N GLY A 259 8.36 -30.30 14.58
CA GLY A 259 9.77 -30.30 15.00
C GLY A 259 10.51 -28.98 14.76
N TRP A 260 9.81 -27.89 14.50
CA TRP A 260 10.43 -26.58 14.41
C TRP A 260 10.77 -26.01 15.79
N LEU A 261 11.96 -25.41 15.92
CA LEU A 261 12.29 -24.52 17.01
C LEU A 261 11.83 -23.12 16.62
N VAL A 262 10.79 -22.63 17.29
CA VAL A 262 10.17 -21.34 16.94
C VAL A 262 10.66 -20.25 17.87
N LEU A 263 11.24 -19.19 17.29
CA LEU A 263 11.53 -17.92 17.98
C LEU A 263 10.56 -16.86 17.47
N ARG A 264 10.04 -16.05 18.39
CA ARG A 264 9.15 -14.93 18.05
C ARG A 264 9.78 -13.63 18.53
N PHE A 265 9.88 -12.66 17.61
CA PHE A 265 10.40 -11.34 17.92
C PHE A 265 9.39 -10.26 17.59
N THR A 266 9.15 -9.37 18.52
CA THR A 266 8.27 -8.22 18.28
C THR A 266 9.00 -7.15 17.48
N TRP A 267 8.22 -6.24 16.85
CA TRP A 267 8.75 -5.01 16.25
C TRP A 267 9.76 -4.29 17.18
N LYS A 268 9.40 -4.16 18.46
CA LYS A 268 10.24 -3.51 19.46
C LYS A 268 11.60 -4.21 19.63
N MET A 269 11.59 -5.54 19.64
CA MET A 269 12.84 -6.31 19.77
C MET A 269 13.75 -6.10 18.56
N VAL A 270 13.20 -6.11 17.36
CA VAL A 270 13.97 -5.92 16.12
C VAL A 270 14.56 -4.49 16.04
N THR A 271 13.83 -3.47 16.54
CA THR A 271 14.23 -2.06 16.43
C THR A 271 15.07 -1.55 17.59
N GLU A 272 14.78 -1.96 18.82
CA GLU A 272 15.41 -1.42 20.04
C GLU A 272 16.45 -2.37 20.65
N TYR A 273 16.34 -3.68 20.33
CA TYR A 273 17.25 -4.70 20.89
C TYR A 273 17.81 -5.64 19.80
N PRO A 274 18.39 -5.09 18.71
CA PRO A 274 18.84 -5.90 17.57
C PRO A 274 19.89 -6.95 17.95
N ASP A 275 20.81 -6.62 18.84
CA ASP A 275 21.85 -7.55 19.30
C ASP A 275 21.25 -8.77 20.01
N TYR A 276 20.18 -8.59 20.78
CA TYR A 276 19.45 -9.67 21.43
C TYR A 276 18.83 -10.61 20.38
N VAL A 277 18.20 -10.06 19.33
CA VAL A 277 17.60 -10.85 18.25
C VAL A 277 18.67 -11.70 17.55
N VAL A 278 19.82 -11.10 17.22
CA VAL A 278 20.96 -11.81 16.60
C VAL A 278 21.49 -12.91 17.52
N GLN A 279 21.71 -12.60 18.79
CA GLN A 279 22.24 -13.55 19.77
C GLN A 279 21.30 -14.74 19.96
N MET A 280 20.01 -14.52 20.16
CA MET A 280 19.01 -15.59 20.32
C MET A 280 18.92 -16.47 19.09
N THR A 281 18.97 -15.86 17.91
CA THR A 281 18.96 -16.61 16.65
C THR A 281 20.21 -17.49 16.52
N ARG A 282 21.40 -16.97 16.78
CA ARG A 282 22.64 -17.76 16.77
C ARG A 282 22.58 -18.93 17.76
N GLN A 283 22.11 -18.68 18.98
CA GLN A 283 21.96 -19.76 19.98
C GLN A 283 21.00 -20.86 19.52
N ALA A 284 19.90 -20.50 18.87
CA ALA A 284 18.96 -21.45 18.31
C ALA A 284 19.58 -22.29 17.17
N LEU A 285 20.32 -21.66 16.28
CA LEU A 285 21.05 -22.33 15.18
C LEU A 285 22.11 -23.27 15.75
N GLU A 286 22.94 -22.84 16.70
CA GLU A 286 23.95 -23.67 17.37
C GLU A 286 23.31 -24.85 18.11
N LEU A 287 22.21 -24.63 18.82
CA LEU A 287 21.50 -25.70 19.53
C LEU A 287 21.03 -26.77 18.55
N ARG A 288 20.52 -26.39 17.39
CA ARG A 288 20.03 -27.30 16.35
C ARG A 288 21.17 -27.97 15.59
N ASP A 289 22.29 -27.29 15.39
CA ASP A 289 23.47 -27.89 14.78
C ASP A 289 24.05 -29.01 15.67
N ARG A 290 24.10 -28.80 16.99
CA ARG A 290 24.54 -29.81 17.97
C ARG A 290 23.52 -30.95 18.16
N ASN A 291 22.23 -30.64 17.99
CA ASN A 291 21.13 -31.58 18.16
C ASN A 291 20.20 -31.52 16.94
N PRO A 292 20.60 -32.09 15.81
CA PRO A 292 19.82 -32.01 14.59
C PRO A 292 18.42 -32.62 14.79
N PRO A 293 17.37 -32.01 14.23
CA PRO A 293 16.02 -32.52 14.32
C PRO A 293 15.97 -33.93 13.72
N ARG A 294 15.34 -34.85 14.40
CA ARG A 294 15.08 -36.18 13.81
C ARG A 294 14.20 -35.98 12.59
N PRO A 295 14.50 -36.67 11.44
CA PRO A 295 13.58 -36.63 10.30
C PRO A 295 12.22 -37.05 10.79
N GLY A 296 11.17 -36.23 10.57
CA GLY A 296 9.83 -36.45 11.07
C GLY A 296 9.33 -37.83 10.63
N LEU A 297 8.78 -38.55 11.56
CA LEU A 297 7.88 -39.67 11.29
C LEU A 297 6.67 -39.07 10.57
N ARG A 298 6.61 -39.16 9.23
CA ARG A 298 5.39 -38.95 8.45
C ARG A 298 4.62 -40.26 8.42
#